data_6779a026a33a21eeee30bc9d08d40d6d
#
_entry.id   6779a026a33a21eeee30bc9d08d40d6d
#
_cell.length_a   1.000
_cell.length_b   1.000
_cell.length_c   1.000
_cell.angle_alpha   90.00
_cell.angle_beta   90.00
_cell.angle_gamma   90.00
#
_symmetry.space_group_name_H-M   'P 1'
#
loop_
_entity.id
_entity.type
_entity.pdbx_description
1 polymer ?
#
loop_
_entity_poly.entity_id
_entity_poly.type
_entity_poly.pdbx_seq_one_letter_code
_entity_poly.pdbx_strand_id
1 'polypeptide(L)'
;VAIIAIGPELHAASNAHPKKAVVESQVKEKPTQEKEIDNSESHMRTPIDWHKSSETVPYPDLNKVKDFWIKVDLKNNRTYLYDGSKVIYTMYSTGGIYKKDPKTGKLKSVTPTGTFYAQQERGDSFFNQSLKEGANYYVSWKNHGEYLFHSVPTKADGKYNEQEAAKLGKTQGSHGCIRLSVPDAQWMEKNLPVGTKIEIVG
;
A
#
# COMPACT_ATOMS: atom_id res chain seq x y z
N VAL A 1 -5.23 -38.00 -60.41
CA VAL A 1 -6.18 -38.63 -61.30
C VAL A 1 -7.49 -38.67 -60.57
N ALA A 2 -8.32 -37.66 -60.77
CA ALA A 2 -9.59 -37.67 -61.54
C ALA A 2 -10.77 -38.16 -60.70
N ILE A 3 -11.78 -37.46 -60.46
CA ILE A 3 -12.79 -36.74 -61.25
C ILE A 3 -14.18 -37.25 -60.91
N ILE A 4 -15.14 -36.32 -60.68
CA ILE A 4 -16.50 -36.11 -61.13
C ILE A 4 -17.60 -36.62 -60.17
N ALA A 5 -18.45 -35.81 -59.65
CA ALA A 5 -19.44 -34.80 -60.04
C ALA A 5 -20.87 -35.41 -60.16
N ILE A 6 -21.80 -34.52 -59.80
CA ILE A 6 -23.21 -34.38 -60.26
C ILE A 6 -24.30 -34.72 -59.21
N GLY A 7 -25.03 -33.63 -58.83
CA GLY A 7 -26.33 -33.63 -58.16
C GLY A 7 -27.44 -33.93 -59.17
N PRO A 8 -28.70 -33.45 -59.13
CA PRO A 8 -29.45 -32.65 -58.17
C PRO A 8 -30.79 -33.31 -57.74
N GLU A 9 -31.62 -32.77 -56.94
CA GLU A 9 -32.95 -32.24 -57.28
C GLU A 9 -33.77 -31.87 -56.03
N LEU A 10 -34.46 -30.81 -56.23
CA LEU A 10 -35.50 -30.22 -55.42
C LEU A 10 -36.68 -31.18 -55.10
N HIS A 11 -37.29 -30.94 -53.92
CA HIS A 11 -38.74 -30.72 -53.88
C HIS A 11 -39.18 -29.96 -52.61
N ALA A 12 -40.23 -29.21 -52.79
CA ALA A 12 -40.74 -28.09 -52.05
C ALA A 12 -41.60 -28.43 -50.81
N ALA A 13 -41.57 -27.40 -49.91
CA ALA A 13 -42.66 -26.85 -49.11
C ALA A 13 -43.53 -27.74 -48.22
N SER A 14 -43.56 -27.42 -46.96
CA SER A 14 -44.78 -27.17 -46.22
C SER A 14 -44.57 -26.34 -44.98
N ASN A 15 -45.34 -25.26 -44.87
CA ASN A 15 -45.43 -24.38 -43.70
C ASN A 15 -45.97 -25.10 -42.47
N ALA A 16 -45.35 -24.97 -41.37
CA ALA A 16 -46.00 -24.97 -40.07
C ALA A 16 -45.18 -24.20 -39.06
N HIS A 17 -45.67 -23.04 -38.65
CA HIS A 17 -45.23 -22.38 -37.45
C HIS A 17 -45.67 -23.19 -36.23
N PRO A 18 -44.80 -23.36 -35.23
CA PRO A 18 -45.26 -23.18 -33.87
C PRO A 18 -44.33 -22.26 -33.04
N LYS A 19 -45.02 -21.34 -32.42
CA LYS A 19 -44.85 -20.78 -31.09
C LYS A 19 -43.41 -20.61 -30.56
N LYS A 20 -43.04 -19.34 -30.40
CA LYS A 20 -41.99 -18.86 -29.54
C LYS A 20 -42.05 -19.51 -28.15
N ALA A 21 -41.05 -20.31 -27.81
CA ALA A 21 -40.67 -20.56 -26.43
C ALA A 21 -39.68 -19.47 -26.04
N VAL A 22 -40.12 -18.62 -25.12
CA VAL A 22 -39.25 -17.67 -24.43
C VAL A 22 -38.37 -18.50 -23.51
N VAL A 23 -37.11 -18.68 -23.90
CA VAL A 23 -36.10 -19.18 -23.01
C VAL A 23 -35.63 -17.98 -22.20
N GLU A 24 -36.13 -17.88 -20.99
CA GLU A 24 -35.66 -16.99 -19.95
C GLU A 24 -34.25 -17.45 -19.55
N SER A 25 -33.25 -16.84 -20.16
CA SER A 25 -31.86 -17.01 -19.73
C SER A 25 -31.71 -16.27 -18.38
N GLN A 26 -31.74 -17.04 -17.33
CA GLN A 26 -31.27 -16.54 -16.00
C GLN A 26 -29.81 -16.21 -16.12
N VAL A 27 -29.52 -14.93 -16.32
CA VAL A 27 -28.22 -14.34 -16.06
C VAL A 27 -28.03 -14.45 -14.56
N LYS A 28 -27.20 -15.39 -14.12
CA LYS A 28 -26.67 -15.41 -12.77
C LYS A 28 -25.80 -14.16 -12.65
N GLU A 29 -26.35 -13.13 -12.07
CA GLU A 29 -25.57 -12.00 -11.54
C GLU A 29 -24.57 -12.56 -10.54
N LYS A 30 -23.31 -12.47 -10.94
CA LYS A 30 -22.17 -12.63 -10.04
C LYS A 30 -22.31 -11.54 -8.98
N PRO A 31 -22.25 -11.84 -7.68
CA PRO A 31 -22.33 -10.80 -6.68
C PRO A 31 -21.18 -9.82 -6.92
N THR A 32 -21.53 -8.61 -7.28
CA THR A 32 -20.63 -7.47 -7.27
C THR A 32 -20.13 -7.37 -5.83
N GLN A 33 -18.86 -7.65 -5.61
CA GLN A 33 -18.23 -7.30 -4.35
C GLN A 33 -18.39 -5.79 -4.22
N GLU A 34 -19.32 -5.36 -3.39
CA GLU A 34 -19.29 -4.03 -2.84
C GLU A 34 -17.90 -3.83 -2.28
N LYS A 35 -17.13 -2.95 -2.91
CA LYS A 35 -15.95 -2.39 -2.27
C LYS A 35 -16.45 -1.76 -0.99
N GLU A 36 -16.18 -2.38 0.14
CA GLU A 36 -16.24 -1.67 1.42
C GLU A 36 -15.43 -0.40 1.23
N ILE A 37 -16.14 0.73 1.21
CA ILE A 37 -15.51 2.05 1.21
C ILE A 37 -14.79 2.09 2.53
N ASP A 38 -13.46 1.99 2.48
CA ASP A 38 -12.60 2.10 3.64
C ASP A 38 -12.85 3.48 4.28
N ASN A 39 -13.54 3.48 5.39
CA ASN A 39 -13.95 4.70 6.10
C ASN A 39 -12.73 5.41 6.75
N SER A 40 -11.52 4.85 6.63
CA SER A 40 -10.29 5.41 7.21
C SER A 40 -9.87 6.71 6.52
N GLU A 41 -10.07 6.84 5.21
CA GLU A 41 -9.75 8.07 4.48
C GLU A 41 -10.57 9.28 4.95
N SER A 42 -11.75 9.06 5.56
CA SER A 42 -12.62 10.13 6.07
C SER A 42 -12.03 10.89 7.26
N HIS A 43 -11.06 10.30 7.97
CA HIS A 43 -10.41 10.88 9.14
C HIS A 43 -9.03 11.45 8.87
N MET A 44 -8.54 11.31 7.66
CA MET A 44 -7.23 11.85 7.28
C MET A 44 -7.21 13.38 7.39
N ARG A 45 -6.14 13.86 8.01
CA ARG A 45 -5.92 15.31 8.17
C ARG A 45 -5.58 15.95 6.83
N THR A 46 -6.32 16.99 6.47
CA THR A 46 -6.06 17.79 5.27
C THR A 46 -6.05 19.28 5.60
N PRO A 47 -5.08 20.06 5.07
CA PRO A 47 -3.92 19.61 4.30
C PRO A 47 -2.98 18.74 5.14
N ILE A 48 -2.09 18.00 4.46
CA ILE A 48 -1.08 17.19 5.14
C ILE A 48 -0.16 18.08 5.97
N ASP A 49 -0.04 17.76 7.27
CA ASP A 49 0.82 18.47 8.20
C ASP A 49 1.74 17.45 8.91
N TRP A 50 2.98 17.42 8.51
CA TRP A 50 3.95 16.47 9.05
C TRP A 50 4.31 16.67 10.55
N HIS A 51 3.90 17.79 11.14
CA HIS A 51 4.02 18.04 12.60
C HIS A 51 2.90 17.37 13.40
N LYS A 52 1.85 16.89 12.74
CA LYS A 52 0.65 16.33 13.37
C LYS A 52 0.43 14.87 12.95
N SER A 53 -0.39 14.18 13.75
CA SER A 53 -0.87 12.84 13.39
C SER A 53 -1.60 12.86 12.05
N SER A 54 -1.46 11.78 11.27
CA SER A 54 -2.08 11.68 9.95
C SER A 54 -3.60 11.72 10.01
N GLU A 55 -4.20 11.12 11.04
CA GLU A 55 -5.64 11.20 11.26
C GLU A 55 -5.99 12.18 12.38
N THR A 56 -7.24 12.64 12.36
CA THR A 56 -7.81 13.53 13.40
C THR A 56 -8.38 12.76 14.60
N VAL A 57 -8.47 11.43 14.49
CA VAL A 57 -8.91 10.53 15.57
C VAL A 57 -7.71 10.01 16.36
N PRO A 58 -7.92 9.53 17.61
CA PRO A 58 -6.86 8.94 18.42
C PRO A 58 -6.22 7.73 17.75
N TYR A 59 -4.94 7.48 18.06
CA TYR A 59 -4.27 6.24 17.69
C TYR A 59 -4.99 5.02 18.29
N PRO A 60 -4.91 3.85 17.61
CA PRO A 60 -5.52 2.64 18.12
C PRO A 60 -4.83 2.18 19.41
N ASP A 61 -5.63 1.66 20.35
CA ASP A 61 -5.14 0.94 21.50
C ASP A 61 -4.86 -0.52 21.10
N LEU A 62 -3.60 -0.87 20.92
CA LEU A 62 -3.21 -2.20 20.44
C LEU A 62 -3.57 -3.33 21.41
N ASN A 63 -3.88 -3.04 22.69
CA ASN A 63 -4.40 -4.03 23.62
C ASN A 63 -5.81 -4.51 23.26
N LYS A 64 -6.53 -3.75 22.45
CA LYS A 64 -7.89 -4.08 21.97
C LYS A 64 -7.89 -4.65 20.55
N VAL A 65 -6.75 -4.70 19.89
CA VAL A 65 -6.59 -5.21 18.53
C VAL A 65 -6.22 -6.69 18.58
N LYS A 66 -6.93 -7.51 17.81
CA LYS A 66 -6.78 -8.98 17.85
C LYS A 66 -5.78 -9.52 16.85
N ASP A 67 -5.75 -8.93 15.66
CA ASP A 67 -4.89 -9.40 14.54
C ASP A 67 -4.22 -8.19 13.89
N PHE A 68 -3.24 -7.62 14.60
CA PHE A 68 -2.54 -6.42 14.18
C PHE A 68 -1.47 -6.70 13.14
N TRP A 69 -1.52 -5.98 12.03
CA TRP A 69 -0.48 -5.98 11.02
C TRP A 69 -0.47 -4.65 10.24
N ILE A 70 0.56 -4.43 9.45
CA ILE A 70 0.80 -3.18 8.71
C ILE A 70 0.90 -3.47 7.22
N LYS A 71 0.27 -2.62 6.39
CA LYS A 71 0.49 -2.57 4.96
C LYS A 71 1.08 -1.22 4.57
N VAL A 72 2.20 -1.23 3.87
CA VAL A 72 2.79 -0.04 3.25
C VAL A 72 2.50 -0.08 1.76
N ASP A 73 1.78 0.92 1.26
CA ASP A 73 1.51 1.13 -0.16
C ASP A 73 2.41 2.25 -0.67
N LEU A 74 3.49 1.86 -1.34
CA LEU A 74 4.50 2.80 -1.85
C LEU A 74 3.93 3.69 -2.95
N LYS A 75 3.03 3.15 -3.78
CA LYS A 75 2.44 3.87 -4.89
C LYS A 75 1.51 4.99 -4.42
N ASN A 76 0.73 4.72 -3.38
CA ASN A 76 -0.23 5.67 -2.84
C ASN A 76 0.34 6.52 -1.70
N ASN A 77 1.58 6.29 -1.27
CA ASN A 77 2.24 6.99 -0.15
C ASN A 77 1.43 6.90 1.14
N ARG A 78 0.96 5.69 1.48
CA ARG A 78 0.16 5.39 2.67
C ARG A 78 0.70 4.18 3.42
N THR A 79 0.59 4.24 4.72
CA THR A 79 0.83 3.11 5.62
C THR A 79 -0.44 2.85 6.39
N TYR A 80 -1.01 1.66 6.23
CA TYR A 80 -2.27 1.24 6.83
C TYR A 80 -2.01 0.30 7.99
N LEU A 81 -2.65 0.58 9.12
CA LEU A 81 -2.68 -0.28 10.29
C LEU A 81 -3.98 -1.08 10.26
N TYR A 82 -3.87 -2.40 10.36
CA TYR A 82 -4.99 -3.33 10.27
C TYR A 82 -5.26 -4.08 11.57
N ASP A 83 -6.53 -4.38 11.78
CA ASP A 83 -7.01 -5.47 12.65
C ASP A 83 -7.72 -6.49 11.76
N GLY A 84 -7.05 -7.62 11.48
CA GLY A 84 -7.52 -8.59 10.50
C GLY A 84 -7.66 -7.97 9.10
N SER A 85 -8.89 -7.90 8.59
CA SER A 85 -9.20 -7.29 7.28
C SER A 85 -9.59 -5.81 7.37
N LYS A 86 -9.74 -5.27 8.57
CA LYS A 86 -10.20 -3.89 8.79
C LYS A 86 -9.04 -2.94 8.96
N VAL A 87 -9.01 -1.84 8.19
CA VAL A 87 -8.12 -0.70 8.46
C VAL A 87 -8.60 0.03 9.71
N ILE A 88 -7.72 0.17 10.69
CA ILE A 88 -8.02 0.85 11.95
C ILE A 88 -7.34 2.21 12.10
N TYR A 89 -6.32 2.48 11.29
CA TYR A 89 -5.64 3.77 11.23
C TYR A 89 -4.83 3.88 9.94
N THR A 90 -4.75 5.07 9.36
CA THR A 90 -3.97 5.34 8.15
C THR A 90 -2.94 6.43 8.41
N MET A 91 -1.71 6.21 7.97
CA MET A 91 -0.63 7.18 8.08
C MET A 91 -0.20 7.66 6.70
N TYR A 92 0.02 8.95 6.53
CA TYR A 92 0.78 9.48 5.42
C TYR A 92 2.20 8.95 5.49
N SER A 93 2.73 8.49 4.38
CA SER A 93 4.10 7.99 4.36
C SER A 93 4.84 8.37 3.07
N THR A 94 6.15 8.29 3.10
CA THR A 94 7.01 8.48 1.95
C THR A 94 8.03 7.36 1.92
N GLY A 95 7.98 6.56 0.86
CA GLY A 95 8.94 5.48 0.62
C GLY A 95 10.13 5.92 -0.22
N GLY A 96 10.92 4.93 -0.66
CA GLY A 96 12.13 5.11 -1.44
C GLY A 96 11.86 5.63 -2.85
N ILE A 97 12.81 6.40 -3.38
CA ILE A 97 12.80 6.83 -4.78
C ILE A 97 12.73 5.66 -5.74
N TYR A 98 12.25 5.91 -6.95
CA TYR A 98 12.25 4.90 -8.00
C TYR A 98 13.53 4.98 -8.83
N LYS A 99 14.13 3.84 -9.10
CA LYS A 99 15.29 3.67 -10.00
C LYS A 99 14.98 2.61 -11.04
N LYS A 100 15.63 2.71 -12.20
CA LYS A 100 15.58 1.63 -13.18
C LYS A 100 16.28 0.39 -12.64
N ASP A 101 15.56 -0.73 -12.64
CA ASP A 101 16.14 -2.04 -12.38
C ASP A 101 17.08 -2.40 -13.57
N PRO A 102 18.37 -2.65 -13.32
CA PRO A 102 19.33 -2.95 -14.38
C PRO A 102 19.04 -4.25 -15.12
N LYS A 103 18.29 -5.18 -14.51
CA LYS A 103 17.94 -6.46 -15.11
C LYS A 103 16.69 -6.38 -16.00
N THR A 104 15.70 -5.58 -15.61
CA THR A 104 14.40 -5.53 -16.29
C THR A 104 14.15 -4.23 -17.02
N GLY A 105 14.94 -3.16 -16.76
CA GLY A 105 14.73 -1.80 -17.25
C GLY A 105 13.49 -1.10 -16.69
N LYS A 106 12.72 -1.76 -15.83
CA LYS A 106 11.52 -1.19 -15.22
C LYS A 106 11.87 -0.31 -14.01
N LEU A 107 11.04 0.71 -13.79
CA LEU A 107 11.15 1.53 -12.58
C LEU A 107 10.71 0.71 -11.37
N LYS A 108 11.54 0.70 -10.33
CA LYS A 108 11.30 0.00 -9.07
C LYS A 108 11.72 0.90 -7.92
N SER A 109 10.93 0.93 -6.86
CA SER A 109 11.31 1.61 -5.63
C SER A 109 12.56 0.99 -5.02
N VAL A 110 13.43 1.81 -4.43
CA VAL A 110 14.55 1.31 -3.63
C VAL A 110 14.10 0.79 -2.26
N THR A 111 12.85 1.00 -1.87
CA THR A 111 12.24 0.27 -0.76
C THR A 111 11.93 -1.16 -1.20
N PRO A 112 12.45 -2.19 -0.53
CA PRO A 112 12.10 -3.57 -0.86
C PRO A 112 10.62 -3.85 -0.62
N THR A 113 10.01 -4.61 -1.53
CA THR A 113 8.63 -5.08 -1.43
C THR A 113 8.60 -6.52 -0.93
N GLY A 114 7.48 -6.92 -0.33
CA GLY A 114 7.27 -8.26 0.22
C GLY A 114 6.78 -8.22 1.66
N THR A 115 6.95 -9.34 2.35
CA THR A 115 6.55 -9.50 3.76
C THR A 115 7.77 -9.41 4.65
N PHE A 116 7.69 -8.55 5.64
CA PHE A 116 8.71 -8.30 6.66
C PHE A 116 8.08 -8.34 8.05
N TYR A 117 8.94 -8.25 9.08
CA TYR A 117 8.49 -8.25 10.46
C TYR A 117 9.23 -7.17 11.25
N ALA A 118 8.51 -6.46 12.12
CA ALA A 118 9.10 -5.45 12.98
C ALA A 118 10.20 -6.05 13.86
N GLN A 119 11.35 -5.40 13.88
CA GLN A 119 12.53 -5.81 14.62
C GLN A 119 12.66 -5.05 15.93
N GLN A 120 13.60 -5.43 16.77
CA GLN A 120 13.75 -4.84 18.10
C GLN A 120 14.47 -3.47 18.09
N GLU A 121 15.28 -3.21 17.06
CA GLU A 121 16.07 -1.98 16.98
C GLU A 121 15.15 -0.78 16.78
N ARG A 122 15.18 0.12 17.76
CA ARG A 122 14.41 1.37 17.77
C ARG A 122 15.07 2.40 18.66
N GLY A 123 14.69 3.65 18.53
CA GLY A 123 15.22 4.71 19.36
C GLY A 123 14.70 6.10 18.99
N ASP A 124 15.10 7.08 19.79
CA ASP A 124 14.61 8.45 19.69
C ASP A 124 15.15 9.19 18.47
N SER A 125 16.39 8.88 18.02
CA SER A 125 16.99 9.55 16.86
C SER A 125 18.18 8.77 16.31
N PHE A 126 18.53 9.05 15.05
CA PHE A 126 19.78 8.63 14.42
C PHE A 126 20.27 9.68 13.42
N PHE A 127 21.53 9.59 13.05
CA PHE A 127 22.10 10.37 11.95
C PHE A 127 23.04 9.51 11.11
N ASN A 128 22.83 9.51 9.81
CA ASN A 128 23.67 8.80 8.84
C ASN A 128 24.63 9.81 8.18
N GLN A 129 25.91 9.71 8.52
CA GLN A 129 26.95 10.60 8.00
C GLN A 129 27.13 10.51 6.49
N SER A 130 26.98 9.32 5.90
CA SER A 130 27.15 9.10 4.46
C SER A 130 26.05 9.79 3.65
N LEU A 131 24.83 9.79 4.17
CA LEU A 131 23.67 10.41 3.55
C LEU A 131 23.48 11.87 4.00
N LYS A 132 24.20 12.31 5.05
CA LYS A 132 24.01 13.60 5.72
C LYS A 132 22.56 13.84 6.13
N GLU A 133 21.89 12.78 6.51
CA GLU A 133 20.48 12.76 6.87
C GLU A 133 20.27 11.95 8.14
N GLY A 134 19.43 12.45 9.02
CA GLY A 134 18.95 11.74 10.20
C GLY A 134 17.44 11.74 10.28
N ALA A 135 16.91 11.18 11.34
CA ALA A 135 15.50 11.27 11.69
C ALA A 135 15.30 11.00 13.17
N ASN A 136 14.07 11.26 13.63
CA ASN A 136 13.65 10.95 14.99
C ASN A 136 12.72 9.71 14.96
N TYR A 137 12.62 9.02 16.09
CA TYR A 137 11.64 7.94 16.34
C TYR A 137 11.68 6.82 15.31
N TYR A 138 12.75 6.02 15.34
CA TYR A 138 12.90 4.93 14.37
C TYR A 138 12.56 3.56 14.94
N VAL A 139 12.06 2.69 14.07
CA VAL A 139 11.85 1.25 14.31
C VAL A 139 12.33 0.47 13.09
N SER A 140 13.20 -0.51 13.31
CA SER A 140 13.68 -1.37 12.24
C SER A 140 12.63 -2.40 11.80
N TRP A 141 12.56 -2.64 10.48
CA TRP A 141 11.73 -3.70 9.93
C TRP A 141 12.51 -4.63 8.96
N LYS A 142 13.76 -4.29 8.64
CA LYS A 142 14.61 -5.15 7.83
C LYS A 142 16.09 -4.87 8.09
N ASN A 143 16.90 -5.95 8.09
CA ASN A 143 18.37 -5.91 8.22
C ASN A 143 18.86 -5.18 9.46
N HIS A 144 18.14 -5.27 10.58
CA HIS A 144 18.55 -4.83 11.89
C HIS A 144 19.18 -3.41 11.92
N GLY A 145 18.37 -2.41 11.51
CA GLY A 145 18.76 -1.00 11.52
C GLY A 145 19.05 -0.39 10.15
N GLU A 146 18.95 -1.17 9.07
CA GLU A 146 19.14 -0.63 7.72
C GLU A 146 17.84 -0.03 7.14
N TYR A 147 16.72 -0.75 7.28
CA TYR A 147 15.41 -0.28 6.82
C TYR A 147 14.49 -0.01 7.99
N LEU A 148 14.01 1.21 8.06
CA LEU A 148 13.31 1.75 9.22
C LEU A 148 11.96 2.37 8.85
N PHE A 149 11.02 2.38 9.79
CA PHE A 149 10.06 3.46 9.94
C PHE A 149 10.71 4.58 10.74
N HIS A 150 10.56 5.82 10.36
CA HIS A 150 11.05 6.98 11.08
C HIS A 150 10.31 8.26 10.71
N SER A 151 10.53 9.35 11.42
CA SER A 151 9.96 10.66 11.10
C SER A 151 10.41 11.17 9.73
N VAL A 152 9.77 12.22 9.24
CA VAL A 152 10.37 13.07 8.19
C VAL A 152 11.80 13.45 8.59
N PRO A 153 12.73 13.58 7.61
CA PRO A 153 14.16 13.60 7.92
C PRO A 153 14.64 14.87 8.60
N THR A 154 15.73 14.73 9.35
CA THR A 154 16.47 15.83 9.94
C THR A 154 17.77 16.08 9.19
N LYS A 155 18.29 17.30 9.33
CA LYS A 155 19.62 17.72 8.89
C LYS A 155 20.66 17.45 9.99
N ALA A 156 21.93 17.71 9.68
CA ALA A 156 23.03 17.52 10.62
C ALA A 156 22.90 18.34 11.93
N ASP A 157 22.19 19.46 11.90
CA ASP A 157 21.91 20.29 13.06
C ASP A 157 20.73 19.78 13.92
N GLY A 158 20.13 18.64 13.54
CA GLY A 158 18.97 18.05 14.22
C GLY A 158 17.63 18.68 13.86
N LYS A 159 17.60 19.76 13.08
CA LYS A 159 16.35 20.38 12.61
C LYS A 159 15.76 19.60 11.47
N TYR A 160 14.43 19.57 11.37
CA TYR A 160 13.76 18.91 10.26
C TYR A 160 14.09 19.57 8.92
N ASN A 161 14.26 18.74 7.90
CA ASN A 161 14.40 19.19 6.53
C ASN A 161 13.00 19.42 5.94
N GLU A 162 12.53 20.66 5.96
CA GLU A 162 11.17 21.01 5.54
C GLU A 162 10.89 20.67 4.06
N GLN A 163 11.90 20.79 3.20
CA GLN A 163 11.78 20.47 1.79
C GLN A 163 11.51 18.98 1.58
N GLU A 164 12.20 18.12 2.31
CA GLU A 164 11.97 16.68 2.29
C GLU A 164 10.67 16.31 3.03
N ALA A 165 10.36 16.98 4.13
CA ALA A 165 9.13 16.77 4.90
C ALA A 165 7.88 17.09 4.08
N ALA A 166 7.95 18.08 3.19
CA ALA A 166 6.84 18.45 2.29
C ALA A 166 6.45 17.36 1.31
N LYS A 167 7.28 16.32 1.12
CA LYS A 167 6.99 15.14 0.29
C LYS A 167 6.05 14.14 0.96
N LEU A 168 5.87 14.24 2.28
CA LEU A 168 5.07 13.27 3.05
C LEU A 168 3.68 13.08 2.46
N GLY A 169 3.35 11.83 2.17
CA GLY A 169 2.05 11.43 1.65
C GLY A 169 1.77 11.84 0.20
N LYS A 170 2.74 12.45 -0.49
CA LYS A 170 2.58 13.01 -1.84
C LYS A 170 3.48 12.36 -2.87
N THR A 171 4.72 12.06 -2.51
CA THR A 171 5.72 11.49 -3.44
C THR A 171 6.81 10.73 -2.70
N GLN A 172 7.66 10.04 -3.44
CA GLN A 172 8.81 9.29 -2.93
C GLN A 172 9.96 10.25 -2.62
N GLY A 173 10.86 9.84 -1.71
CA GLY A 173 11.97 10.71 -1.33
C GLY A 173 13.09 10.03 -0.54
N SER A 174 12.85 8.84 0.01
CA SER A 174 13.84 8.18 0.88
C SER A 174 14.83 7.31 0.09
N HIS A 175 15.88 6.86 0.78
CA HIS A 175 16.83 5.88 0.28
C HIS A 175 16.41 4.41 0.53
N GLY A 176 15.18 4.21 1.02
CA GLY A 176 14.59 2.88 1.27
C GLY A 176 13.73 2.80 2.52
N CYS A 177 13.97 3.64 3.51
CA CYS A 177 13.14 3.73 4.71
C CYS A 177 11.73 4.28 4.42
N ILE A 178 10.82 4.09 5.35
CA ILE A 178 9.47 4.64 5.32
C ILE A 178 9.40 5.82 6.27
N ARG A 179 9.25 7.01 5.69
CA ARG A 179 9.10 8.26 6.43
C ARG A 179 7.64 8.45 6.84
N LEU A 180 7.41 8.91 8.05
CA LEU A 180 6.11 9.19 8.65
C LEU A 180 6.07 10.62 9.18
N SER A 181 4.88 11.12 9.55
CA SER A 181 4.78 12.34 10.33
C SER A 181 5.51 12.17 11.68
N VAL A 182 5.88 13.28 12.31
CA VAL A 182 6.62 13.22 13.57
C VAL A 182 5.82 12.47 14.65
N PRO A 183 4.54 12.77 14.91
CA PRO A 183 3.75 12.02 15.89
C PRO A 183 3.51 10.57 15.51
N ASP A 184 3.30 10.26 14.22
CA ASP A 184 3.08 8.88 13.77
C ASP A 184 4.33 8.03 13.97
N ALA A 185 5.50 8.57 13.67
CA ALA A 185 6.77 7.90 13.91
C ALA A 185 7.02 7.66 15.42
N GLN A 186 6.69 8.65 16.25
CA GLN A 186 6.81 8.51 17.70
C GLN A 186 5.85 7.44 18.25
N TRP A 187 4.61 7.41 17.76
CA TRP A 187 3.67 6.37 18.14
C TRP A 187 4.17 4.98 17.71
N MET A 188 4.69 4.87 16.48
CA MET A 188 5.23 3.63 15.94
C MET A 188 6.41 3.14 16.79
N GLU A 189 7.35 4.01 17.10
CA GLU A 189 8.52 3.68 17.92
C GLU A 189 8.11 3.14 19.29
N LYS A 190 7.12 3.77 19.93
CA LYS A 190 6.67 3.40 21.29
C LYS A 190 5.77 2.18 21.34
N ASN A 191 4.98 1.93 20.31
CA ASN A 191 3.85 0.98 20.39
C ASN A 191 3.98 -0.23 19.45
N LEU A 192 4.79 -0.18 18.37
CA LEU A 192 4.87 -1.26 17.42
C LEU A 192 5.48 -2.51 18.07
N PRO A 193 4.70 -3.62 18.23
CA PRO A 193 5.24 -4.84 18.79
C PRO A 193 6.31 -5.47 17.87
N VAL A 194 7.38 -5.97 18.47
CA VAL A 194 8.38 -6.79 17.75
C VAL A 194 7.68 -8.01 17.15
N GLY A 195 8.00 -8.33 15.91
CA GLY A 195 7.38 -9.44 15.18
C GLY A 195 6.07 -9.09 14.47
N THR A 196 5.57 -7.86 14.56
CA THR A 196 4.41 -7.42 13.77
C THR A 196 4.68 -7.61 12.28
N LYS A 197 3.75 -8.27 11.58
CA LYS A 197 3.83 -8.47 10.13
C LYS A 197 3.68 -7.13 9.40
N ILE A 198 4.52 -6.92 8.40
CA ILE A 198 4.55 -5.72 7.55
C ILE A 198 4.56 -6.18 6.09
N GLU A 199 3.52 -5.87 5.36
CA GLU A 199 3.46 -6.09 3.91
C GLU A 199 3.76 -4.78 3.18
N ILE A 200 4.76 -4.80 2.31
CA ILE A 200 5.14 -3.64 1.49
C ILE A 200 4.83 -3.96 0.04
N VAL A 201 3.96 -3.13 -0.57
CA VAL A 201 3.55 -3.23 -1.97
C VAL A 201 3.92 -1.96 -2.74
N GLY A 202 4.18 -2.09 -4.05
CA GLY A 202 4.61 -0.98 -4.91
C GLY A 202 4.01 -1.01 -6.29
#